data_2701db7e652dd31441dc3a48d052b63c
#
_entry.id   2701db7e652dd31441dc3a48d052b63c
#
_cell.length_a   1.000
_cell.length_b   1.000
_cell.length_c   1.000
_cell.angle_alpha   90.00
_cell.angle_beta   90.00
_cell.angle_gamma   90.00
#
_symmetry.space_group_name_H-M   'P 1'
#
loop_
_entity.id
_entity.type
_entity.pdbx_description
1 polymer ?
#
loop_
_entity_poly.entity_id
_entity_poly.type
_entity_poly.pdbx_seq_one_letter_code
_entity_poly.pdbx_strand_id
1 'polypeptide(L)'
;MAKLYFKYGAMGSSKTAQALITKYNYEENGLQVWLIKPSADTRDGATVLRSRVGLEARVEVMAPDTDIRARFLAEQQGRCAVVIVDECQFLTPEQIDQLRAIVDEFRVPVMCFGLRTDFQTRLFPGSRRLMEVADTIQEIKTICDCGAKATVNARIDGSGYIVTQGAQVELGGNDRYIALCHRCYVNGIREHKKIKLHGQN
;
A
#
# COMPACT_ATOMS: atom_id res chain seq x y z
N MET A 1 8.85 16.11 -16.23
CA MET A 1 8.36 14.88 -16.89
C MET A 1 7.54 14.12 -15.87
N ALA A 2 6.33 13.66 -16.19
CA ALA A 2 5.52 12.82 -15.30
C ALA A 2 6.25 11.51 -15.01
N LYS A 3 6.01 10.92 -13.84
CA LYS A 3 6.68 9.71 -13.38
C LYS A 3 5.69 8.77 -12.70
N LEU A 4 5.98 7.48 -12.76
CA LEU A 4 5.38 6.46 -11.90
C LEU A 4 6.23 6.33 -10.62
N TYR A 5 5.62 6.58 -9.48
CA TYR A 5 6.27 6.48 -8.17
C TYR A 5 5.76 5.24 -7.43
N PHE A 6 6.66 4.46 -6.87
CA PHE A 6 6.33 3.42 -5.91
C PHE A 6 6.87 3.80 -4.52
N LYS A 7 5.97 4.17 -3.62
CA LYS A 7 6.25 4.52 -2.23
C LYS A 7 5.80 3.38 -1.33
N TYR A 8 6.74 2.54 -0.93
CA TYR A 8 6.44 1.37 -0.11
C TYR A 8 6.94 1.51 1.32
N GLY A 9 6.36 0.75 2.23
CA GLY A 9 6.82 0.65 3.61
C GLY A 9 6.12 -0.48 4.35
N ALA A 10 6.67 -0.93 5.47
CA ALA A 10 6.01 -1.90 6.32
C ALA A 10 4.69 -1.34 6.89
N MET A 11 3.87 -2.18 7.47
CA MET A 11 2.64 -1.74 8.15
C MET A 11 2.98 -0.71 9.25
N GLY A 12 2.10 0.26 9.46
CA GLY A 12 2.36 1.34 10.41
C GLY A 12 3.36 2.41 9.93
N SER A 13 3.80 2.41 8.66
CA SER A 13 4.71 3.43 8.11
C SER A 13 4.00 4.69 7.59
N SER A 14 2.73 4.91 7.93
CA SER A 14 1.95 6.12 7.57
C SER A 14 1.73 6.32 6.06
N LYS A 15 1.75 5.24 5.25
CA LYS A 15 1.53 5.30 3.78
C LYS A 15 0.24 6.03 3.40
N THR A 16 -0.90 5.56 3.93
CA THR A 16 -2.22 6.15 3.70
C THR A 16 -2.27 7.62 4.12
N ALA A 17 -1.67 7.98 5.26
CA ALA A 17 -1.59 9.37 5.69
C ALA A 17 -0.82 10.23 4.68
N GLN A 18 0.33 9.75 4.18
CA GLN A 18 1.11 10.46 3.16
C GLN A 18 0.35 10.56 1.82
N ALA A 19 -0.40 9.53 1.42
CA ALA A 19 -1.26 9.59 0.25
C ALA A 19 -2.32 10.69 0.40
N LEU A 20 -3.00 10.75 1.55
CA LEU A 20 -4.04 11.75 1.84
C LEU A 20 -3.48 13.16 1.99
N ILE A 21 -2.31 13.34 2.61
CA ILE A 21 -1.61 14.64 2.66
C ILE A 21 -1.20 15.08 1.25
N THR A 22 -0.70 14.16 0.42
CA THR A 22 -0.37 14.49 -0.98
C THR A 22 -1.61 14.92 -1.74
N LYS A 23 -2.73 14.20 -1.59
CA LYS A 23 -4.03 14.58 -2.18
C LYS A 23 -4.43 15.98 -1.75
N TYR A 24 -4.42 16.26 -0.44
CA TYR A 24 -4.76 17.56 0.11
C TYR A 24 -3.92 18.69 -0.52
N ASN A 25 -2.59 18.52 -0.62
CA ASN A 25 -1.70 19.53 -1.20
C ASN A 25 -2.00 19.85 -2.67
N TYR A 26 -2.43 18.86 -3.45
CA TYR A 26 -2.86 19.10 -4.84
C TYR A 26 -4.19 19.88 -4.86
N GLU A 27 -5.16 19.44 -4.07
CA GLU A 27 -6.51 20.05 -4.05
C GLU A 27 -6.52 21.48 -3.49
N GLU A 28 -5.67 21.78 -2.49
CA GLU A 28 -5.47 23.13 -1.96
C GLU A 28 -4.99 24.11 -3.03
N ASN A 29 -4.26 23.61 -4.03
CA ASN A 29 -3.84 24.38 -5.20
C ASN A 29 -4.83 24.33 -6.38
N GLY A 30 -6.06 23.85 -6.19
CA GLY A 30 -7.08 23.75 -7.21
C GLY A 30 -6.87 22.64 -8.24
N LEU A 31 -5.96 21.68 -7.96
CA LEU A 31 -5.62 20.58 -8.86
C LEU A 31 -6.45 19.34 -8.53
N GLN A 32 -7.04 18.71 -9.54
CA GLN A 32 -7.86 17.51 -9.33
C GLN A 32 -6.99 16.27 -9.14
N VAL A 33 -7.37 15.46 -8.16
CA VAL A 33 -6.72 14.20 -7.80
C VAL A 33 -7.67 13.04 -8.06
N TRP A 34 -7.21 12.03 -8.78
CA TRP A 34 -7.90 10.75 -8.85
C TRP A 34 -7.33 9.80 -7.82
N LEU A 35 -8.07 9.63 -6.71
CA LEU A 35 -7.71 8.73 -5.62
C LEU A 35 -8.41 7.39 -5.79
N ILE A 36 -7.62 6.30 -5.92
CA ILE A 36 -8.12 4.94 -6.14
C ILE A 36 -7.53 3.95 -5.16
N LYS A 37 -8.25 2.85 -4.92
CA LYS A 37 -7.76 1.68 -4.17
C LYS A 37 -8.30 0.37 -4.76
N PRO A 38 -7.59 -0.76 -4.61
CA PRO A 38 -8.12 -2.08 -4.98
C PRO A 38 -9.32 -2.49 -4.14
N SER A 39 -10.26 -3.22 -4.73
CA SER A 39 -11.44 -3.74 -4.03
C SER A 39 -11.12 -4.76 -2.93
N ALA A 40 -9.95 -5.36 -2.97
CA ALA A 40 -9.46 -6.24 -1.90
C ALA A 40 -9.27 -5.52 -0.55
N ASP A 41 -9.15 -4.18 -0.55
CA ASP A 41 -9.11 -3.39 0.68
C ASP A 41 -10.53 -2.97 1.13
N THR A 42 -11.08 -3.69 2.09
CA THR A 42 -12.43 -3.46 2.64
C THR A 42 -12.43 -2.84 4.05
N ARG A 43 -11.28 -2.47 4.60
CA ARG A 43 -11.10 -2.08 6.02
C ARG A 43 -11.98 -0.92 6.48
N ASP A 44 -12.06 0.13 5.68
CA ASP A 44 -12.77 1.36 6.02
C ASP A 44 -14.09 1.53 5.25
N GLY A 45 -14.61 0.43 4.66
CA GLY A 45 -15.72 0.46 3.73
C GLY A 45 -15.27 0.64 2.27
N ALA A 46 -16.21 0.46 1.33
CA ALA A 46 -15.87 0.42 -0.09
C ALA A 46 -15.34 1.76 -0.62
N THR A 47 -15.91 2.89 -0.18
CA THR A 47 -15.69 4.20 -0.82
C THR A 47 -14.94 5.20 0.07
N VAL A 48 -14.42 4.76 1.20
CA VAL A 48 -13.65 5.59 2.14
C VAL A 48 -12.24 5.05 2.29
N LEU A 49 -11.27 5.94 2.30
CA LEU A 49 -9.90 5.69 2.68
C LEU A 49 -9.62 6.45 3.97
N ARG A 50 -9.20 5.73 5.01
CA ARG A 50 -8.90 6.31 6.33
C ARG A 50 -7.50 5.96 6.80
N SER A 51 -6.77 6.95 7.24
CA SER A 51 -5.48 6.75 7.89
C SER A 51 -5.63 6.53 9.40
N ARG A 52 -4.66 5.86 10.03
CA ARG A 52 -4.63 5.67 11.50
C ARG A 52 -4.54 6.97 12.30
N VAL A 53 -4.12 8.07 11.66
CA VAL A 53 -4.05 9.40 12.28
C VAL A 53 -5.33 10.23 12.06
N GLY A 54 -6.42 9.61 11.58
CA GLY A 54 -7.73 10.23 11.45
C GLY A 54 -7.98 11.00 10.15
N LEU A 55 -7.03 11.07 9.22
CA LEU A 55 -7.28 11.64 7.89
C LEU A 55 -8.16 10.69 7.08
N GLU A 56 -9.14 11.23 6.37
CA GLU A 56 -10.02 10.44 5.50
C GLU A 56 -10.38 11.17 4.21
N ALA A 57 -10.69 10.41 3.16
CA ALA A 57 -11.19 10.92 1.89
C ALA A 57 -12.06 9.88 1.19
N ARG A 58 -12.91 10.34 0.27
CA ARG A 58 -13.58 9.46 -0.69
C ARG A 58 -12.55 8.88 -1.66
N VAL A 59 -12.73 7.61 -2.00
CA VAL A 59 -11.83 6.86 -2.88
C VAL A 59 -12.66 6.04 -3.85
N GLU A 60 -12.19 5.91 -5.08
CA GLU A 60 -12.77 5.01 -6.07
C GLU A 60 -12.13 3.63 -5.97
N VAL A 61 -12.96 2.60 -6.11
CA VAL A 61 -12.56 1.21 -5.95
C VAL A 61 -12.34 0.56 -7.30
N MET A 62 -11.21 -0.13 -7.43
CA MET A 62 -10.82 -0.88 -8.64
C MET A 62 -10.95 -2.37 -8.37
N ALA A 63 -11.89 -3.02 -9.05
CA ALA A 63 -11.98 -4.48 -9.07
C ALA A 63 -10.83 -5.07 -9.91
N PRO A 64 -10.46 -6.35 -9.71
CA PRO A 64 -9.35 -6.97 -10.44
C PRO A 64 -9.51 -6.98 -11.96
N ASP A 65 -10.74 -6.95 -12.45
CA ASP A 65 -11.12 -6.91 -13.86
C ASP A 65 -11.34 -5.48 -14.41
N THR A 66 -11.19 -4.46 -13.57
CA THR A 66 -11.33 -3.05 -14.00
C THR A 66 -10.16 -2.65 -14.89
N ASP A 67 -10.46 -2.18 -16.11
CA ASP A 67 -9.48 -1.48 -16.96
C ASP A 67 -9.31 -0.04 -16.44
N ILE A 68 -8.24 0.19 -15.67
CA ILE A 68 -7.94 1.50 -15.07
C ILE A 68 -7.64 2.55 -16.13
N ARG A 69 -6.95 2.16 -17.23
CA ARG A 69 -6.61 3.09 -18.31
C ARG A 69 -7.87 3.54 -19.06
N ALA A 70 -8.77 2.62 -19.41
CA ALA A 70 -10.02 2.95 -20.07
C ALA A 70 -10.90 3.86 -19.20
N ARG A 71 -10.96 3.57 -17.89
CA ARG A 71 -11.69 4.40 -16.93
C ARG A 71 -11.08 5.79 -16.79
N PHE A 72 -9.75 5.89 -16.74
CA PHE A 72 -9.06 7.18 -16.74
C PHE A 72 -9.42 8.01 -17.98
N LEU A 73 -9.41 7.41 -19.16
CA LEU A 73 -9.78 8.07 -20.41
C LEU A 73 -11.21 8.61 -20.39
N ALA A 74 -12.15 7.82 -19.90
CA ALA A 74 -13.56 8.18 -19.88
C ALA A 74 -13.89 9.29 -18.87
N GLU A 75 -13.25 9.30 -17.71
CA GLU A 75 -13.69 10.10 -16.57
C GLU A 75 -12.69 11.18 -16.13
N GLN A 76 -11.39 11.00 -16.37
CA GLN A 76 -10.31 11.79 -15.76
C GLN A 76 -9.45 12.54 -16.76
N GLN A 77 -9.44 12.15 -18.03
CA GLN A 77 -8.59 12.78 -19.05
C GLN A 77 -8.82 14.28 -19.16
N GLY A 78 -7.74 15.06 -19.16
CA GLY A 78 -7.77 16.53 -19.25
C GLY A 78 -8.19 17.24 -17.97
N ARG A 79 -8.54 16.51 -16.90
CA ARG A 79 -8.93 17.07 -15.60
C ARG A 79 -7.95 16.69 -14.50
N CYS A 80 -7.57 15.42 -14.44
CA CYS A 80 -6.73 14.84 -13.39
C CYS A 80 -5.30 15.37 -13.48
N ALA A 81 -4.79 15.94 -12.40
CA ALA A 81 -3.41 16.41 -12.29
C ALA A 81 -2.47 15.32 -11.72
N VAL A 82 -3.01 14.38 -10.95
CA VAL A 82 -2.26 13.26 -10.37
C VAL A 82 -3.19 12.09 -10.06
N VAL A 83 -2.72 10.87 -10.29
CA VAL A 83 -3.37 9.64 -9.81
C VAL A 83 -2.67 9.21 -8.52
N ILE A 84 -3.43 8.96 -7.47
CA ILE A 84 -2.93 8.43 -6.20
C ILE A 84 -3.58 7.07 -5.97
N VAL A 85 -2.76 6.04 -5.75
CA VAL A 85 -3.21 4.67 -5.50
C VAL A 85 -2.77 4.26 -4.11
N ASP A 86 -3.70 3.95 -3.22
CA ASP A 86 -3.36 3.30 -1.93
C ASP A 86 -3.54 1.79 -2.02
N GLU A 87 -2.85 1.04 -1.14
CA GLU A 87 -2.82 -0.43 -1.09
C GLU A 87 -2.51 -1.07 -2.47
N CYS A 88 -1.64 -0.42 -3.25
CA CYS A 88 -1.32 -0.79 -4.64
C CYS A 88 -0.78 -2.22 -4.82
N GLN A 89 -0.31 -2.88 -3.74
CA GLN A 89 0.15 -4.26 -3.78
C GLN A 89 -0.94 -5.25 -4.21
N PHE A 90 -2.22 -4.88 -4.02
CA PHE A 90 -3.37 -5.71 -4.38
C PHE A 90 -3.86 -5.50 -5.82
N LEU A 91 -3.30 -4.55 -6.57
CA LEU A 91 -3.54 -4.43 -8.01
C LEU A 91 -2.89 -5.60 -8.76
N THR A 92 -3.48 -5.95 -9.90
CA THR A 92 -2.87 -6.94 -10.79
C THR A 92 -1.68 -6.34 -11.54
N PRO A 93 -0.75 -7.16 -12.05
CA PRO A 93 0.35 -6.65 -12.89
C PRO A 93 -0.15 -5.86 -14.11
N GLU A 94 -1.24 -6.30 -14.73
CA GLU A 94 -1.88 -5.64 -15.87
C GLU A 94 -2.40 -4.24 -15.49
N GLN A 95 -3.00 -4.11 -14.30
CA GLN A 95 -3.43 -2.81 -13.79
C GLN A 95 -2.26 -1.87 -13.50
N ILE A 96 -1.12 -2.39 -13.06
CA ILE A 96 0.12 -1.60 -12.92
C ILE A 96 0.62 -1.13 -14.30
N ASP A 97 0.57 -1.98 -15.32
CA ASP A 97 0.93 -1.60 -16.69
C ASP A 97 -0.01 -0.53 -17.26
N GLN A 98 -1.30 -0.59 -16.94
CA GLN A 98 -2.27 0.45 -17.28
C GLN A 98 -1.95 1.79 -16.59
N LEU A 99 -1.52 1.77 -15.31
CA LEU A 99 -1.05 2.97 -14.62
C LEU A 99 0.24 3.52 -15.25
N ARG A 100 1.16 2.65 -15.69
CA ARG A 100 2.35 3.06 -16.44
C ARG A 100 1.96 3.75 -17.75
N ALA A 101 1.01 3.19 -18.49
CA ALA A 101 0.49 3.77 -19.72
C ALA A 101 -0.12 5.18 -19.49
N ILE A 102 -0.83 5.41 -18.39
CA ILE A 102 -1.33 6.74 -18.03
C ILE A 102 -0.19 7.76 -17.92
N VAL A 103 0.93 7.39 -17.29
CA VAL A 103 2.09 8.28 -17.19
C VAL A 103 2.70 8.58 -18.56
N ASP A 104 2.85 7.55 -19.39
CA ASP A 104 3.54 7.69 -20.68
C ASP A 104 2.72 8.43 -21.73
N GLU A 105 1.43 8.12 -21.82
CA GLU A 105 0.55 8.64 -22.86
C GLU A 105 -0.04 10.03 -22.49
N PHE A 106 -0.46 10.19 -21.23
CA PHE A 106 -1.20 11.41 -20.82
C PHE A 106 -0.36 12.39 -19.99
N ARG A 107 0.89 12.03 -19.68
CA ARG A 107 1.81 12.86 -18.89
C ARG A 107 1.26 13.22 -17.50
N VAL A 108 0.43 12.36 -16.93
CA VAL A 108 -0.11 12.49 -15.58
C VAL A 108 0.74 11.65 -14.63
N PRO A 109 1.32 12.22 -13.55
CA PRO A 109 2.06 11.46 -12.56
C PRO A 109 1.16 10.48 -11.81
N VAL A 110 1.69 9.30 -11.50
CA VAL A 110 1.01 8.27 -10.72
C VAL A 110 1.82 7.95 -9.49
N MET A 111 1.21 8.03 -8.30
CA MET A 111 1.84 7.76 -7.02
C MET A 111 1.20 6.55 -6.36
N CYS A 112 1.91 5.42 -6.34
CA CYS A 112 1.45 4.16 -5.75
C CYS A 112 2.00 4.00 -4.34
N PHE A 113 1.12 3.87 -3.35
CA PHE A 113 1.45 3.60 -1.96
C PHE A 113 1.05 2.18 -1.60
N GLY A 114 1.94 1.42 -0.95
CA GLY A 114 1.61 0.04 -0.60
C GLY A 114 2.68 -0.72 0.16
N LEU A 115 2.42 -2.00 0.39
CA LEU A 115 3.36 -2.94 0.97
C LEU A 115 4.29 -3.48 -0.12
N ARG A 116 5.56 -3.74 0.21
CA ARG A 116 6.47 -4.43 -0.68
C ARG A 116 6.21 -5.93 -0.67
N THR A 117 6.20 -6.52 0.52
CA THR A 117 6.14 -7.97 0.72
C THR A 117 5.03 -8.34 1.70
N ASP A 118 4.57 -9.58 1.59
CA ASP A 118 3.68 -10.24 2.53
C ASP A 118 4.41 -10.67 3.83
N PHE A 119 3.70 -11.40 4.69
CA PHE A 119 4.22 -11.90 5.96
C PHE A 119 5.29 -13.00 5.82
N GLN A 120 5.39 -13.63 4.65
CA GLN A 120 6.42 -14.61 4.29
C GLN A 120 7.63 -13.95 3.61
N THR A 121 7.69 -12.60 3.57
CA THR A 121 8.70 -11.80 2.88
C THR A 121 8.72 -11.97 1.36
N ARG A 122 7.64 -12.46 0.75
CA ARG A 122 7.46 -12.59 -0.70
C ARG A 122 6.80 -11.35 -1.28
N LEU A 123 7.24 -10.91 -2.44
CA LEU A 123 6.62 -9.78 -3.14
C LEU A 123 5.16 -10.09 -3.48
N PHE A 124 4.29 -9.10 -3.28
CA PHE A 124 2.96 -9.12 -3.88
C PHE A 124 3.06 -8.94 -5.40
N PRO A 125 2.11 -9.48 -6.19
CA PRO A 125 2.13 -9.35 -7.65
C PRO A 125 2.21 -7.90 -8.14
N GLY A 126 1.36 -7.01 -7.63
CA GLY A 126 1.37 -5.59 -7.97
C GLY A 126 2.67 -4.90 -7.56
N SER A 127 3.19 -5.21 -6.37
CA SER A 127 4.46 -4.64 -5.90
C SER A 127 5.66 -5.13 -6.72
N ARG A 128 5.66 -6.39 -7.16
CA ARG A 128 6.68 -6.91 -8.07
C ARG A 128 6.69 -6.10 -9.36
N ARG A 129 5.51 -5.92 -9.97
CA ARG A 129 5.42 -5.17 -11.22
C ARG A 129 5.82 -3.70 -11.05
N LEU A 130 5.45 -3.07 -9.93
CA LEU A 130 5.91 -1.71 -9.61
C LEU A 130 7.42 -1.61 -9.44
N MET A 131 8.09 -2.60 -8.82
CA MET A 131 9.55 -2.64 -8.73
C MET A 131 10.23 -2.73 -10.10
N GLU A 132 9.57 -3.31 -11.11
CA GLU A 132 10.09 -3.46 -12.47
C GLU A 132 9.91 -2.19 -13.31
N VAL A 133 8.79 -1.45 -13.14
CA VAL A 133 8.40 -0.38 -14.10
C VAL A 133 8.34 1.03 -13.50
N ALA A 134 8.51 1.21 -12.19
CA ALA A 134 8.45 2.54 -11.58
C ALA A 134 9.71 3.36 -11.88
N ASP A 135 9.53 4.65 -12.21
CA ASP A 135 10.64 5.59 -12.41
C ASP A 135 11.33 5.97 -11.09
N THR A 136 10.58 5.91 -9.98
CA THR A 136 11.09 6.28 -8.65
C THR A 136 10.54 5.32 -7.62
N ILE A 137 11.45 4.70 -6.87
CA ILE A 137 11.12 3.76 -5.80
C ILE A 137 11.61 4.37 -4.48
N GLN A 138 10.71 4.55 -3.52
CA GLN A 138 10.98 5.18 -2.23
C GLN A 138 10.46 4.35 -1.07
N GLU A 139 11.31 4.10 -0.07
CA GLU A 139 10.90 3.46 1.17
C GLU A 139 10.40 4.48 2.18
N ILE A 140 9.17 4.28 2.68
CA ILE A 140 8.61 4.99 3.84
C ILE A 140 8.99 4.17 5.07
N LYS A 141 9.91 4.70 5.87
CA LYS A 141 10.50 3.99 7.00
C LYS A 141 9.55 3.94 8.20
N THR A 142 9.61 2.82 8.93
CA THR A 142 9.03 2.68 10.27
C THR A 142 9.99 1.88 11.16
N ILE A 143 9.70 1.81 12.44
CA ILE A 143 10.60 1.20 13.44
C ILE A 143 10.02 -0.12 13.97
N CYS A 144 10.92 -1.05 14.27
CA CYS A 144 10.67 -2.26 15.02
C CYS A 144 10.77 -1.95 16.53
N ASP A 145 10.15 -2.76 17.38
CA ASP A 145 10.21 -2.61 18.85
C ASP A 145 11.64 -2.59 19.40
N CYS A 146 12.58 -3.19 18.69
CA CYS A 146 14.01 -3.14 19.08
C CYS A 146 14.72 -1.84 18.67
N GLY A 147 13.99 -0.85 18.12
CA GLY A 147 14.53 0.43 17.63
C GLY A 147 15.15 0.39 16.23
N ALA A 148 15.35 -0.78 15.62
CA ALA A 148 15.87 -0.88 14.27
C ALA A 148 14.76 -0.61 13.22
N LYS A 149 15.18 -0.30 11.97
CA LYS A 149 14.25 -0.15 10.85
C LYS A 149 13.43 -1.43 10.62
N ALA A 150 12.10 -1.31 10.63
CA ALA A 150 11.21 -2.42 10.30
C ALA A 150 11.08 -2.60 8.79
N THR A 151 11.18 -3.84 8.32
CA THR A 151 11.15 -4.19 6.89
C THR A 151 10.25 -5.38 6.59
N VAL A 152 9.74 -6.06 7.61
CA VAL A 152 8.90 -7.26 7.50
C VAL A 152 7.54 -6.99 8.15
N ASN A 153 6.48 -7.49 7.53
CA ASN A 153 5.12 -7.48 8.05
C ASN A 153 4.82 -8.86 8.66
N ALA A 154 5.24 -9.10 9.91
CA ALA A 154 5.02 -10.38 10.55
C ALA A 154 3.54 -10.57 10.89
N ARG A 155 2.95 -11.71 10.47
CA ARG A 155 1.62 -12.13 10.90
C ARG A 155 1.74 -12.88 12.21
N ILE A 156 0.87 -12.55 13.15
CA ILE A 156 0.87 -13.15 14.51
C ILE A 156 -0.43 -13.93 14.69
N ASP A 157 -0.34 -15.14 15.21
CA ASP A 157 -1.51 -15.95 15.58
C ASP A 157 -2.17 -15.47 16.89
N GLY A 158 -3.33 -16.06 17.25
CA GLY A 158 -4.06 -15.73 18.48
C GLY A 158 -3.28 -16.00 19.77
N SER A 159 -2.18 -16.77 19.72
CA SER A 159 -1.30 -17.08 20.84
C SER A 159 -0.07 -16.18 20.92
N GLY A 160 0.13 -15.31 19.92
CA GLY A 160 1.24 -14.36 19.87
C GLY A 160 2.48 -14.87 19.12
N TYR A 161 2.38 -15.95 18.36
CA TYR A 161 3.52 -16.48 17.60
C TYR A 161 3.48 -16.06 16.13
N ILE A 162 4.67 -15.97 15.52
CA ILE A 162 4.79 -15.61 14.10
C ILE A 162 4.28 -16.77 13.22
N VAL A 163 3.32 -16.45 12.37
CA VAL A 163 2.79 -17.36 11.35
C VAL A 163 3.74 -17.41 10.16
N THR A 164 4.13 -18.60 9.73
CA THR A 164 5.08 -18.80 8.62
C THR A 164 4.43 -19.41 7.37
N GLN A 165 3.19 -19.91 7.49
CA GLN A 165 2.44 -20.54 6.39
C GLN A 165 1.01 -20.02 6.35
N GLY A 166 0.37 -20.10 5.18
CA GLY A 166 -1.01 -19.69 4.97
C GLY A 166 -1.20 -18.84 3.72
N ALA A 167 -2.44 -18.41 3.47
CA ALA A 167 -2.78 -17.55 2.36
C ALA A 167 -2.05 -16.19 2.46
N GLN A 168 -1.66 -15.63 1.31
CA GLN A 168 -0.93 -14.36 1.25
C GLN A 168 -1.73 -13.21 1.89
N VAL A 169 -3.04 -13.22 1.72
CA VAL A 169 -3.97 -12.23 2.27
C VAL A 169 -5.00 -12.91 3.16
N GLU A 170 -5.22 -12.37 4.36
CA GLU A 170 -6.38 -12.67 5.21
C GLU A 170 -7.22 -11.42 5.35
N LEU A 171 -8.50 -11.49 4.98
CA LEU A 171 -9.45 -10.39 5.11
C LEU A 171 -9.76 -10.12 6.59
N GLY A 172 -9.76 -8.85 6.99
CA GLY A 172 -10.16 -8.41 8.34
C GLY A 172 -9.09 -8.54 9.43
N GLY A 173 -7.85 -8.89 9.11
CA GLY A 173 -6.82 -9.26 10.09
C GLY A 173 -5.72 -8.23 10.37
N ASN A 174 -5.95 -6.92 10.23
CA ASN A 174 -4.89 -5.92 10.49
C ASN A 174 -4.31 -5.96 11.91
N ASP A 175 -5.11 -6.35 12.89
CA ASP A 175 -4.71 -6.45 14.30
C ASP A 175 -3.72 -7.59 14.57
N ARG A 176 -3.50 -8.44 13.57
CA ARG A 176 -2.60 -9.59 13.64
C ARG A 176 -1.25 -9.36 12.95
N TYR A 177 -0.97 -8.15 12.49
CA TYR A 177 0.29 -7.85 11.82
C TYR A 177 1.12 -6.85 12.60
N ILE A 178 2.42 -7.11 12.71
CA ILE A 178 3.39 -6.23 13.33
C ILE A 178 4.58 -5.97 12.41
N ALA A 179 5.06 -4.75 12.40
CA ALA A 179 6.25 -4.36 11.64
C ALA A 179 7.51 -4.73 12.42
N LEU A 180 8.32 -5.64 11.90
CA LEU A 180 9.57 -6.08 12.52
C LEU A 180 10.77 -5.83 11.62
N CYS A 181 11.95 -5.65 12.23
CA CYS A 181 13.20 -5.80 11.49
C CYS A 181 13.44 -7.29 11.17
N HIS A 182 14.21 -7.56 10.12
CA HIS A 182 14.46 -8.94 9.68
C HIS A 182 15.06 -9.84 10.79
N ARG A 183 15.97 -9.28 11.61
CA ARG A 183 16.57 -10.02 12.74
C ARG A 183 15.52 -10.45 13.78
N CYS A 184 14.63 -9.53 14.20
CA CYS A 184 13.57 -9.85 15.16
C CYS A 184 12.58 -10.88 14.58
N TYR A 185 12.27 -10.78 13.30
CA TYR A 185 11.41 -11.74 12.59
C TYR A 185 12.02 -13.16 12.60
N VAL A 186 13.27 -13.30 12.17
CA VAL A 186 13.95 -14.60 12.13
C VAL A 186 14.14 -15.19 13.53
N ASN A 187 14.54 -14.37 14.50
CA ASN A 187 14.70 -14.83 15.90
C ASN A 187 13.36 -15.23 16.52
N GLY A 188 12.27 -14.48 16.22
CA GLY A 188 10.92 -14.84 16.70
C GLY A 188 10.47 -16.21 16.22
N ILE A 189 10.75 -16.56 14.96
CA ILE A 189 10.46 -17.88 14.39
C ILE A 189 11.37 -18.95 15.03
N ARG A 190 12.70 -18.73 15.01
CA ARG A 190 13.69 -19.72 15.47
C ARG A 190 13.55 -20.07 16.96
N GLU A 191 13.30 -19.06 17.78
CA GLU A 191 13.21 -19.21 19.24
C GLU A 191 11.77 -19.49 19.70
N HIS A 192 10.82 -19.59 18.76
CA HIS A 192 9.38 -19.73 19.05
C HIS A 192 8.92 -18.73 20.13
N LYS A 193 9.29 -17.45 19.92
CA LYS A 193 9.08 -16.37 20.89
C LYS A 193 7.74 -15.67 20.66
N LYS A 194 6.99 -15.46 21.75
CA LYS A 194 5.79 -14.63 21.72
C LYS A 194 6.13 -13.18 21.41
N ILE A 195 5.41 -12.59 20.46
CA ILE A 195 5.47 -11.18 20.11
C ILE A 195 4.27 -10.47 20.73
N LYS A 196 4.49 -9.39 21.45
CA LYS A 196 3.40 -8.57 21.99
C LYS A 196 2.86 -7.66 20.89
N LEU A 197 1.56 -7.71 20.65
CA LEU A 197 0.89 -6.73 19.80
C LEU A 197 0.71 -5.43 20.58
N HIS A 198 0.99 -4.29 19.95
CA HIS A 198 0.74 -2.98 20.56
C HIS A 198 -0.77 -2.79 20.79
N GLY A 199 -1.16 -2.44 22.02
CA GLY A 199 -2.56 -2.18 22.39
C GLY A 199 -3.28 -3.31 23.15
N GLN A 200 -2.59 -4.41 23.47
CA GLN A 200 -3.09 -5.41 24.42
C GLN A 200 -2.38 -5.21 25.78
N ASN A 201 -2.95 -4.32 26.59
CA ASN A 201 -2.71 -4.26 28.04
C ASN A 201 -3.86 -4.97 28.75
#